data_51557f2d56e67d9afdce37038b4e6361
#
_entry.id   51557f2d56e67d9afdce37038b4e6361
#
_cell.length_a   1.000
_cell.length_b   1.000
_cell.length_c   1.000
_cell.angle_alpha   90.00
_cell.angle_beta   90.00
_cell.angle_gamma   90.00
#
_symmetry.space_group_name_H-M   'P 1'
#
loop_
_entity.id
_entity.type
_entity.pdbx_description
1 polymer ?
#
loop_
_entity_poly.entity_id
_entity_poly.type
_entity_poly.pdbx_seq_one_letter_code
_entity_poly.pdbx_strand_id
1 'polypeptide(L)'
;VGSEMCIRDSSKSVAQRAVLAAALAAGESRLANYAPCNDIVGAVEVIRGMGCRIASDGTTLHIEGVGAERLGRCSKIETGESGLLTRLLTPLASHISALNGGAPVEISGHGSILKRNLHEAVAALREAGVHCSAREEGYLPFRIEGGITRREIAFSGRESSQTVSGFLMTLPLLQDATVLTVTEPSSIPYLELTLRTLTRFGIRLDREAFYDGGCGGRKPGTPSKIVFSVPGGQEYRPSDLFLDADWSSAAYFAVAGAVASSLGRIEGITLRNMRLDSLQADEKILDILRSCGADVSVAPADVSVRGDMPGDLQNISVTATGRRLKAFEVDATHCPDLFPILAVLAAHCDGTS
;
A
#
# COMPACT_ATOMS: atom_id res chain seq x y z
N VAL A 1 -0.23 -2.73 -36.07
CA VAL A 1 0.88 -3.14 -35.18
C VAL A 1 0.40 -2.91 -33.76
N GLY A 2 0.12 -3.99 -33.04
CA GLY A 2 -0.29 -3.91 -31.64
C GLY A 2 0.79 -3.23 -30.80
N SER A 3 0.44 -2.27 -29.97
CA SER A 3 1.37 -1.62 -29.04
C SER A 3 1.47 -2.51 -27.79
N GLU A 4 2.64 -3.06 -27.55
CA GLU A 4 2.93 -3.81 -26.33
C GLU A 4 3.55 -2.89 -25.29
N MET A 5 3.04 -2.95 -24.07
CA MET A 5 3.54 -2.18 -22.95
C MET A 5 3.92 -3.14 -21.82
N CYS A 6 5.19 -3.19 -21.47
CA CYS A 6 5.64 -3.91 -20.29
C CYS A 6 5.59 -2.96 -19.09
N ILE A 7 4.73 -3.26 -18.12
CA ILE A 7 4.72 -2.54 -16.86
C ILE A 7 5.90 -3.05 -16.04
N ARG A 8 6.94 -2.22 -15.95
CA ARG A 8 8.15 -2.52 -15.17
C ARG A 8 8.08 -1.98 -13.76
N ASP A 9 7.16 -1.05 -13.51
CA ASP A 9 6.99 -0.45 -12.19
C ASP A 9 6.42 -1.47 -11.21
N SER A 10 7.13 -1.72 -10.12
CA SER A 10 6.60 -2.49 -9.01
C SER A 10 5.60 -1.63 -8.21
N SER A 11 4.58 -2.29 -7.68
CA SER A 11 3.57 -1.62 -6.86
C SER A 11 4.20 -0.90 -5.67
N LYS A 12 4.06 0.43 -5.64
CA LYS A 12 4.55 1.27 -4.55
C LYS A 12 3.99 0.82 -3.20
N SER A 13 2.71 0.48 -3.19
CA SER A 13 1.99 0.06 -1.98
C SER A 13 2.49 -1.29 -1.44
N VAL A 14 2.83 -2.23 -2.32
CA VAL A 14 3.42 -3.52 -1.92
C VAL A 14 4.88 -3.32 -1.50
N ALA A 15 5.66 -2.61 -2.32
CA ALA A 15 7.09 -2.46 -2.12
C ALA A 15 7.44 -1.74 -0.81
N GLN A 16 6.78 -0.62 -0.48
CA GLN A 16 7.07 0.11 0.77
C GLN A 16 6.79 -0.75 2.01
N ARG A 17 5.70 -1.53 2.00
CA ARG A 17 5.39 -2.48 3.09
C ARG A 17 6.44 -3.58 3.20
N ALA A 18 6.84 -4.17 2.08
CA ALA A 18 7.84 -5.24 2.04
C ALA A 18 9.22 -4.75 2.46
N VAL A 19 9.64 -3.56 2.00
CA VAL A 19 10.91 -2.93 2.39
C VAL A 19 10.96 -2.69 3.90
N LEU A 20 9.88 -2.15 4.47
CA LEU A 20 9.80 -1.90 5.90
C LEU A 20 9.77 -3.22 6.70
N ALA A 21 8.99 -4.21 6.28
CA ALA A 21 8.95 -5.52 6.93
C ALA A 21 10.31 -6.24 6.86
N ALA A 22 11.05 -6.11 5.75
CA ALA A 22 12.40 -6.65 5.62
C ALA A 22 13.39 -5.96 6.57
N ALA A 23 13.24 -4.66 6.83
CA ALA A 23 14.07 -3.95 7.81
C ALA A 23 13.82 -4.43 9.25
N LEU A 24 12.55 -4.75 9.58
CA LEU A 24 12.13 -5.26 10.88
C LEU A 24 12.55 -6.72 11.12
N ALA A 25 12.87 -7.45 10.07
CA ALA A 25 13.37 -8.83 10.15
C ALA A 25 14.89 -8.84 10.38
N ALA A 26 15.38 -9.70 11.26
CA ALA A 26 16.83 -9.91 11.44
C ALA A 26 17.34 -10.92 10.41
N GLY A 27 18.07 -10.45 9.38
CA GLY A 27 18.63 -11.28 8.32
C GLY A 27 18.30 -10.80 6.92
N GLU A 28 18.64 -11.63 5.91
CA GLU A 28 18.51 -11.28 4.49
C GLU A 28 17.12 -11.60 3.96
N SER A 29 16.48 -10.62 3.34
CA SER A 29 15.26 -10.74 2.53
C SER A 29 15.53 -10.33 1.09
N ARG A 30 14.86 -10.96 0.12
CA ARG A 30 14.98 -10.66 -1.30
C ARG A 30 13.64 -10.19 -1.85
N LEU A 31 13.63 -9.00 -2.43
CA LEU A 31 12.46 -8.43 -3.07
C LEU A 31 12.67 -8.39 -4.58
N ALA A 32 12.19 -9.41 -5.28
CA ALA A 32 12.30 -9.54 -6.73
C ALA A 32 11.27 -8.65 -7.46
N ASN A 33 11.50 -8.37 -8.74
CA ASN A 33 10.74 -7.43 -9.57
C ASN A 33 10.78 -5.99 -9.02
N TYR A 34 11.91 -5.62 -8.44
CA TYR A 34 12.13 -4.26 -7.96
C TYR A 34 12.27 -3.30 -9.14
N ALA A 35 11.49 -2.22 -9.11
CA ALA A 35 11.64 -1.08 -10.02
C ALA A 35 11.70 0.21 -9.18
N PRO A 36 12.75 1.02 -9.32
CA PRO A 36 12.90 2.22 -8.52
C PRO A 36 11.88 3.29 -8.94
N CYS A 37 11.20 3.84 -7.95
CA CYS A 37 10.46 5.10 -8.04
C CYS A 37 10.73 5.91 -6.77
N ASN A 38 10.41 7.20 -6.78
CA ASN A 38 10.74 8.09 -5.64
C ASN A 38 10.26 7.55 -4.29
N ASP A 39 9.05 7.00 -4.23
CA ASP A 39 8.47 6.47 -3.00
C ASP A 39 9.21 5.22 -2.49
N ILE A 40 9.61 4.32 -3.39
CA ILE A 40 10.34 3.11 -3.01
C ILE A 40 11.78 3.45 -2.65
N VAL A 41 12.42 4.33 -3.41
CA VAL A 41 13.77 4.84 -3.09
C VAL A 41 13.76 5.53 -1.72
N GLY A 42 12.74 6.36 -1.43
CA GLY A 42 12.57 6.96 -0.12
C GLY A 42 12.47 5.93 1.00
N ALA A 43 11.71 4.85 0.81
CA ALA A 43 11.63 3.76 1.78
C ALA A 43 12.98 3.06 1.98
N VAL A 44 13.73 2.81 0.90
CA VAL A 44 15.07 2.22 0.96
C VAL A 44 16.05 3.12 1.73
N GLU A 45 16.01 4.44 1.50
CA GLU A 45 16.86 5.38 2.23
C GLU A 45 16.51 5.43 3.73
N VAL A 46 15.23 5.38 4.08
CA VAL A 46 14.80 5.31 5.47
C VAL A 46 15.39 4.10 6.18
N ILE A 47 15.24 2.90 5.62
CA ILE A 47 15.75 1.69 6.26
C ILE A 47 17.28 1.64 6.27
N ARG A 48 17.95 2.25 5.29
CA ARG A 48 19.41 2.43 5.31
C ARG A 48 19.83 3.32 6.50
N GLY A 49 19.09 4.42 6.72
CA GLY A 49 19.26 5.28 7.90
C GLY A 49 19.02 4.56 9.24
N MET A 50 18.19 3.51 9.23
CA MET A 50 17.95 2.63 10.37
C MET A 50 19.05 1.57 10.57
N GLY A 51 20.06 1.51 9.67
CA GLY A 51 21.21 0.62 9.78
C GLY A 51 21.13 -0.65 8.93
N CYS A 52 20.11 -0.80 8.09
CA CYS A 52 20.02 -1.94 7.17
C CYS A 52 21.07 -1.83 6.05
N ARG A 53 21.59 -2.98 5.61
CA ARG A 53 22.43 -3.06 4.43
C ARG A 53 21.59 -3.44 3.23
N ILE A 54 21.73 -2.67 2.13
CA ILE A 54 20.92 -2.86 0.93
C ILE A 54 21.84 -2.94 -0.29
N ALA A 55 21.64 -3.99 -1.08
CA ALA A 55 22.23 -4.16 -2.40
C ALA A 55 21.12 -4.34 -3.44
N SER A 56 21.40 -4.02 -4.69
CA SER A 56 20.50 -4.28 -5.81
C SER A 56 21.27 -4.80 -7.01
N ASP A 57 20.74 -5.81 -7.68
CA ASP A 57 21.23 -6.29 -8.97
C ASP A 57 20.49 -5.65 -10.18
N GLY A 58 19.66 -4.64 -9.91
CA GLY A 58 18.83 -3.94 -10.90
C GLY A 58 17.39 -4.42 -10.99
N THR A 59 17.11 -5.65 -10.58
CA THR A 59 15.75 -6.24 -10.59
C THR A 59 15.34 -6.81 -9.24
N THR A 60 16.29 -6.99 -8.35
CA THR A 60 16.06 -7.52 -6.99
C THR A 60 16.74 -6.61 -5.97
N LEU A 61 16.03 -6.30 -4.90
CA LEU A 61 16.61 -5.71 -3.69
C LEU A 61 16.97 -6.83 -2.72
N HIS A 62 18.21 -6.82 -2.27
CA HIS A 62 18.71 -7.62 -1.17
C HIS A 62 18.81 -6.74 0.06
N ILE A 63 18.03 -7.05 1.09
CA ILE A 63 17.94 -6.25 2.32
C ILE A 63 18.37 -7.11 3.48
N GLU A 64 19.50 -6.76 4.08
CA GLU A 64 19.92 -7.31 5.36
C GLU A 64 19.32 -6.43 6.47
N GLY A 65 18.17 -6.86 6.98
CA GLY A 65 17.42 -6.16 8.01
C GLY A 65 18.10 -6.30 9.38
N VAL A 66 17.95 -5.26 10.19
CA VAL A 66 18.60 -5.20 11.52
C VAL A 66 17.75 -5.83 12.63
N GLY A 67 16.46 -6.10 12.36
CA GLY A 67 15.50 -6.51 13.37
C GLY A 67 14.96 -5.34 14.20
N ALA A 68 13.74 -5.50 14.70
CA ALA A 68 13.00 -4.41 15.36
C ALA A 68 13.72 -3.86 16.61
N GLU A 69 14.39 -4.71 17.38
CA GLU A 69 15.08 -4.30 18.61
C GLU A 69 16.29 -3.40 18.38
N ARG A 70 16.89 -3.43 17.18
CA ARG A 70 18.10 -2.66 16.86
C ARG A 70 17.81 -1.32 16.20
N LEU A 71 16.55 -0.98 15.97
CA LEU A 71 16.14 0.30 15.38
C LEU A 71 16.35 1.50 16.30
N GLY A 72 16.65 1.29 17.57
CA GLY A 72 16.68 2.29 18.62
C GLY A 72 17.71 3.42 18.48
N ARG A 73 18.53 3.46 17.43
CA ARG A 73 19.49 4.54 17.20
C ARG A 73 19.01 5.64 16.26
N CYS A 74 17.83 5.48 15.70
CA CYS A 74 17.26 6.44 14.73
C CYS A 74 16.52 7.55 15.47
N SER A 75 17.01 8.78 15.42
CA SER A 75 16.32 9.94 16.01
C SER A 75 15.59 10.80 14.98
N LYS A 76 15.81 10.55 13.70
CA LYS A 76 15.18 11.29 12.60
C LYS A 76 14.87 10.35 11.43
N ILE A 77 13.65 10.48 10.89
CA ILE A 77 13.15 9.72 9.77
C ILE A 77 12.68 10.71 8.71
N GLU A 78 13.26 10.64 7.50
CA GLU A 78 12.89 11.48 6.36
C GLU A 78 12.08 10.64 5.36
N THR A 79 10.78 10.92 5.22
CA THR A 79 9.84 10.11 4.44
C THR A 79 9.67 10.54 3.00
N GLY A 80 10.43 11.54 2.55
CA GLY A 80 10.29 12.10 1.21
C GLY A 80 8.94 12.77 1.01
N GLU A 81 8.28 12.45 -0.12
CA GLU A 81 6.92 12.92 -0.44
C GLU A 81 5.86 11.84 -0.19
N SER A 82 6.23 10.66 0.32
CA SER A 82 5.35 9.52 0.44
C SER A 82 4.40 9.60 1.64
N GLY A 83 3.11 9.77 1.35
CA GLY A 83 2.06 9.73 2.38
C GLY A 83 1.89 8.35 3.02
N LEU A 84 2.10 7.28 2.25
CA LEU A 84 2.05 5.91 2.78
C LEU A 84 3.21 5.68 3.74
N LEU A 85 4.44 5.97 3.32
CA LEU A 85 5.62 5.75 4.14
C LEU A 85 5.54 6.53 5.45
N THR A 86 5.11 7.79 5.39
CA THR A 86 4.89 8.62 6.58
C THR A 86 3.94 7.94 7.56
N ARG A 87 2.78 7.46 7.10
CA ARG A 87 1.78 6.82 7.96
C ARG A 87 2.21 5.45 8.49
N LEU A 88 2.97 4.68 7.71
CA LEU A 88 3.54 3.41 8.18
C LEU A 88 4.58 3.65 9.29
N LEU A 89 5.40 4.67 9.13
CA LEU A 89 6.50 4.96 10.06
C LEU A 89 6.07 5.71 11.31
N THR A 90 4.93 6.40 11.28
CA THR A 90 4.45 7.18 12.42
C THR A 90 4.23 6.33 13.69
N PRO A 91 3.54 5.18 13.68
CA PRO A 91 3.49 4.29 14.83
C PRO A 91 4.84 3.64 15.15
N LEU A 92 5.63 3.28 14.12
CA LEU A 92 6.94 2.66 14.32
C LEU A 92 7.92 3.61 15.01
N ALA A 93 7.84 4.92 14.76
CA ALA A 93 8.65 5.93 15.44
C ALA A 93 8.41 5.94 16.96
N SER A 94 7.20 5.63 17.42
CA SER A 94 6.92 5.47 18.85
C SER A 94 7.61 4.24 19.46
N HIS A 95 7.68 3.14 18.71
CA HIS A 95 8.44 1.98 19.12
C HIS A 95 9.93 2.28 19.21
N ILE A 96 10.49 2.97 18.20
CA ILE A 96 11.89 3.43 18.18
C ILE A 96 12.16 4.36 19.37
N SER A 97 11.27 5.30 19.66
CA SER A 97 11.40 6.19 20.82
C SER A 97 11.41 5.40 22.14
N ALA A 98 10.56 4.40 22.29
CA ALA A 98 10.53 3.53 23.47
C ALA A 98 11.88 2.77 23.64
N LEU A 99 12.43 2.23 22.56
CA LEU A 99 13.76 1.56 22.57
C LEU A 99 14.89 2.53 22.95
N ASN A 100 14.71 3.84 22.69
CA ASN A 100 15.64 4.92 23.06
C ASN A 100 15.36 5.54 24.44
N GLY A 101 14.66 4.84 25.32
CA GLY A 101 14.32 5.34 26.65
C GLY A 101 13.35 6.53 26.63
N GLY A 102 12.52 6.63 25.60
CA GLY A 102 11.54 7.71 25.43
C GLY A 102 12.08 8.94 24.72
N ALA A 103 13.33 8.92 24.25
CA ALA A 103 13.90 10.04 23.51
C ALA A 103 13.09 10.31 22.22
N PRO A 104 12.90 11.61 21.85
CA PRO A 104 12.06 11.94 20.71
C PRO A 104 12.62 11.44 19.37
N VAL A 105 11.71 11.00 18.51
CA VAL A 105 11.98 10.68 17.10
C VAL A 105 11.25 11.70 16.23
N GLU A 106 11.99 12.37 15.36
CA GLU A 106 11.42 13.32 14.40
C GLU A 106 11.06 12.59 13.09
N ILE A 107 9.82 12.75 12.62
CA ILE A 107 9.42 12.39 11.27
C ILE A 107 9.30 13.66 10.46
N SER A 108 10.03 13.73 9.36
CA SER A 108 10.04 14.84 8.41
C SER A 108 9.82 14.35 6.99
N GLY A 109 9.60 15.30 6.10
CA GLY A 109 9.46 15.06 4.66
C GLY A 109 9.69 16.32 3.88
N HIS A 110 9.54 16.28 2.58
CA HIS A 110 9.67 17.44 1.71
C HIS A 110 8.61 17.46 0.60
N GLY A 111 8.53 18.56 -0.15
CA GLY A 111 7.63 18.69 -1.30
C GLY A 111 6.14 18.62 -0.93
N SER A 112 5.40 17.77 -1.62
CA SER A 112 3.93 17.71 -1.54
C SER A 112 3.40 17.20 -0.20
N ILE A 113 4.15 16.37 0.52
CA ILE A 113 3.72 15.82 1.82
C ILE A 113 3.58 16.90 2.90
N LEU A 114 4.36 17.96 2.81
CA LEU A 114 4.28 19.09 3.76
C LEU A 114 2.95 19.85 3.72
N LYS A 115 2.20 19.68 2.63
CA LYS A 115 0.88 20.30 2.43
C LYS A 115 -0.29 19.36 2.75
N ARG A 116 0.02 18.09 3.08
CA ARG A 116 -1.01 17.09 3.40
C ARG A 116 -1.31 17.12 4.89
N ASN A 117 -2.59 17.23 5.20
CA ASN A 117 -3.06 17.04 6.56
C ASN A 117 -2.99 15.55 6.94
N LEU A 118 -2.31 15.25 8.04
CA LEU A 118 -2.10 13.92 8.62
C LEU A 118 -2.67 13.87 10.05
N HIS A 119 -3.70 14.67 10.32
CA HIS A 119 -4.32 14.80 11.65
C HIS A 119 -4.79 13.43 12.18
N GLU A 120 -5.31 12.57 11.32
CA GLU A 120 -5.77 11.24 11.69
C GLU A 120 -4.64 10.37 12.26
N ALA A 121 -3.43 10.48 11.71
CA ALA A 121 -2.28 9.72 12.21
C ALA A 121 -1.82 10.22 13.58
N VAL A 122 -1.83 11.53 13.80
CA VAL A 122 -1.52 12.16 15.09
C VAL A 122 -2.58 11.79 16.13
N ALA A 123 -3.87 11.86 15.77
CA ALA A 123 -4.97 11.49 16.66
C ALA A 123 -4.91 10.01 17.06
N ALA A 124 -4.64 9.11 16.11
CA ALA A 124 -4.48 7.68 16.37
C ALA A 124 -3.30 7.38 17.32
N LEU A 125 -2.16 8.09 17.17
CA LEU A 125 -1.03 7.96 18.11
C LEU A 125 -1.41 8.39 19.52
N ARG A 126 -2.06 9.54 19.66
CA ARG A 126 -2.53 10.03 20.97
C ARG A 126 -3.52 9.08 21.60
N GLU A 127 -4.42 8.51 20.80
CA GLU A 127 -5.35 7.46 21.26
C GLU A 127 -4.60 6.21 21.73
N ALA A 128 -3.45 5.89 21.15
CA ALA A 128 -2.57 4.80 21.59
C ALA A 128 -1.70 5.16 22.83
N GLY A 129 -1.85 6.38 23.37
CA GLY A 129 -1.12 6.86 24.55
C GLY A 129 0.30 7.38 24.24
N VAL A 130 0.59 7.71 22.99
CA VAL A 130 1.88 8.26 22.55
C VAL A 130 1.84 9.79 22.55
N HIS A 131 2.89 10.42 23.04
CA HIS A 131 3.03 11.87 22.91
C HIS A 131 3.50 12.22 21.48
N CYS A 132 2.66 12.96 20.76
CA CYS A 132 2.96 13.44 19.42
C CYS A 132 2.70 14.94 19.36
N SER A 133 3.73 15.71 18.98
CA SER A 133 3.64 17.13 18.75
C SER A 133 4.09 17.50 17.33
N ALA A 134 3.57 18.61 16.82
CA ALA A 134 3.91 19.18 15.53
C ALA A 134 3.98 20.70 15.65
N ARG A 135 4.70 21.35 14.74
CA ARG A 135 4.73 22.82 14.66
C ARG A 135 3.37 23.39 14.30
N GLU A 136 2.69 22.73 13.37
CA GLU A 136 1.32 22.96 12.96
C GLU A 136 0.57 21.62 13.06
N GLU A 137 -0.59 21.63 13.74
CA GLU A 137 -1.34 20.41 14.03
C GLU A 137 -1.71 19.64 12.77
N GLY A 138 -1.28 18.37 12.72
CA GLY A 138 -1.51 17.48 11.58
C GLY A 138 -0.55 17.66 10.40
N TYR A 139 0.46 18.54 10.49
CA TYR A 139 1.44 18.73 9.43
C TYR A 139 2.86 18.39 9.88
N LEU A 140 3.66 17.84 8.97
CA LEU A 140 5.07 17.54 9.24
C LEU A 140 5.89 18.83 9.51
N PRO A 141 6.97 18.76 10.35
CA PRO A 141 7.50 17.57 11.00
C PRO A 141 6.74 17.17 12.27
N PHE A 142 6.68 15.87 12.55
CA PHE A 142 6.19 15.32 13.82
C PHE A 142 7.34 15.03 14.76
N ARG A 143 7.14 15.29 16.04
CA ARG A 143 8.01 14.87 17.13
C ARG A 143 7.25 13.88 18.00
N ILE A 144 7.72 12.64 18.01
CA ILE A 144 7.06 11.49 18.65
C ILE A 144 7.92 11.05 19.83
N GLU A 145 7.32 11.01 21.03
CA GLU A 145 8.00 10.69 22.29
C GLU A 145 7.27 9.56 23.02
N GLY A 146 8.05 8.58 23.47
CA GLY A 146 7.53 7.40 24.16
C GLY A 146 6.90 6.38 23.24
N GLY A 147 6.52 5.22 23.82
CA GLY A 147 5.91 4.10 23.11
C GLY A 147 4.40 4.04 23.24
N ILE A 148 3.78 3.13 22.49
CA ILE A 148 2.37 2.79 22.64
C ILE A 148 2.16 2.15 24.03
N THR A 149 1.28 2.76 24.82
CA THR A 149 1.02 2.34 26.21
C THR A 149 -0.35 1.69 26.41
N ARG A 150 -1.32 1.99 25.53
CA ARG A 150 -2.66 1.40 25.60
C ARG A 150 -2.70 0.04 24.93
N ARG A 151 -3.46 -0.88 25.52
CA ARG A 151 -3.69 -2.23 24.99
C ARG A 151 -4.98 -2.35 24.20
N GLU A 152 -5.88 -1.42 24.41
CA GLU A 152 -7.11 -1.27 23.62
C GLU A 152 -7.05 0.09 22.94
N ILE A 153 -6.99 0.08 21.61
CA ILE A 153 -6.84 1.26 20.77
C ILE A 153 -8.03 1.29 19.81
N ALA A 154 -8.71 2.43 19.71
CA ALA A 154 -9.85 2.57 18.83
C ALA A 154 -9.78 3.91 18.08
N PHE A 155 -9.85 3.86 16.75
CA PHE A 155 -9.93 5.06 15.91
C PHE A 155 -10.67 4.80 14.60
N SER A 156 -11.04 5.87 13.91
CA SER A 156 -11.70 5.78 12.60
C SER A 156 -10.69 5.50 11.49
N GLY A 157 -10.98 4.49 10.65
CA GLY A 157 -10.25 4.20 9.41
C GLY A 157 -10.81 4.92 8.19
N ARG A 158 -11.71 5.89 8.38
CA ARG A 158 -12.42 6.57 7.29
C ARG A 158 -11.50 7.34 6.36
N GLU A 159 -10.54 8.06 6.92
CA GLU A 159 -9.64 8.92 6.15
C GLU A 159 -8.52 8.13 5.49
N SER A 160 -7.99 7.10 6.17
CA SER A 160 -6.87 6.35 5.64
C SER A 160 -6.68 4.96 6.24
N SER A 161 -6.69 3.93 5.40
CA SER A 161 -6.23 2.59 5.74
C SER A 161 -4.72 2.51 5.98
N GLN A 162 -3.97 3.54 5.57
CA GLN A 162 -2.50 3.57 5.70
C GLN A 162 -2.06 3.74 7.16
N THR A 163 -2.78 4.55 7.94
CA THR A 163 -2.55 4.69 9.39
C THR A 163 -2.82 3.38 10.10
N VAL A 164 -3.91 2.69 9.76
CA VAL A 164 -4.22 1.34 10.28
C VAL A 164 -3.08 0.38 9.94
N SER A 165 -2.58 0.39 8.71
CA SER A 165 -1.46 -0.44 8.27
C SER A 165 -0.20 -0.20 9.10
N GLY A 166 0.12 1.06 9.42
CA GLY A 166 1.25 1.41 10.29
C GLY A 166 1.13 0.81 11.69
N PHE A 167 -0.06 0.88 12.29
CA PHE A 167 -0.33 0.23 13.58
C PHE A 167 -0.19 -1.29 13.48
N LEU A 168 -0.79 -1.94 12.48
CA LEU A 168 -0.69 -3.38 12.28
C LEU A 168 0.75 -3.86 12.10
N MET A 169 1.62 -3.05 11.50
CA MET A 169 3.05 -3.36 11.37
C MET A 169 3.84 -3.13 12.67
N THR A 170 3.35 -2.28 13.57
CA THR A 170 4.07 -1.91 14.80
C THR A 170 3.61 -2.72 16.02
N LEU A 171 2.31 -2.95 16.17
CA LEU A 171 1.73 -3.59 17.36
C LEU A 171 2.31 -4.99 17.67
N PRO A 172 2.65 -5.85 16.67
CA PRO A 172 3.27 -7.14 16.94
C PRO A 172 4.60 -7.05 17.71
N LEU A 173 5.31 -5.92 17.60
CA LEU A 173 6.60 -5.68 18.26
C LEU A 173 6.47 -5.33 19.75
N LEU A 174 5.27 -4.98 20.20
CA LEU A 174 5.02 -4.69 21.62
C LEU A 174 5.10 -5.97 22.45
N GLN A 175 5.46 -5.86 23.71
CA GLN A 175 5.57 -7.00 24.62
C GLN A 175 4.23 -7.72 24.83
N ASP A 176 3.17 -6.92 25.07
CA ASP A 176 1.85 -7.43 25.39
C ASP A 176 0.91 -7.44 24.18
N ALA A 177 -0.08 -8.29 24.20
CA ALA A 177 -1.14 -8.33 23.21
C ALA A 177 -1.94 -7.01 23.19
N THR A 178 -2.38 -6.61 22.01
CA THR A 178 -3.12 -5.37 21.79
C THR A 178 -4.37 -5.66 20.95
N VAL A 179 -5.46 -4.98 21.26
CA VAL A 179 -6.68 -4.99 20.45
C VAL A 179 -6.80 -3.64 19.73
N LEU A 180 -6.84 -3.68 18.41
CA LEU A 180 -7.05 -2.52 17.57
C LEU A 180 -8.45 -2.56 16.96
N THR A 181 -9.30 -1.62 17.34
CA THR A 181 -10.63 -1.44 16.78
C THR A 181 -10.63 -0.31 15.75
N VAL A 182 -10.94 -0.64 14.51
CA VAL A 182 -11.04 0.31 13.42
C VAL A 182 -12.51 0.48 13.06
N THR A 183 -13.07 1.65 13.35
CA THR A 183 -14.41 2.01 12.91
C THR A 183 -14.36 2.62 11.52
N GLU A 184 -15.43 2.48 10.74
CA GLU A 184 -15.54 3.04 9.39
C GLU A 184 -14.33 2.71 8.47
N PRO A 185 -13.90 1.43 8.39
CA PRO A 185 -12.73 1.09 7.59
C PRO A 185 -12.93 1.45 6.12
N SER A 186 -11.95 2.12 5.53
CA SER A 186 -11.90 2.46 4.10
C SER A 186 -10.75 1.71 3.43
N SER A 187 -10.77 1.66 2.09
CA SER A 187 -9.68 1.08 1.29
C SER A 187 -9.24 -0.30 1.79
N ILE A 188 -10.21 -1.16 2.10
CA ILE A 188 -10.01 -2.50 2.69
C ILE A 188 -8.98 -3.35 1.92
N PRO A 189 -8.92 -3.36 0.58
CA PRO A 189 -7.91 -4.12 -0.15
C PRO A 189 -6.47 -3.79 0.26
N TYR A 190 -6.19 -2.53 0.63
CA TYR A 190 -4.87 -2.15 1.10
C TYR A 190 -4.56 -2.63 2.53
N LEU A 191 -5.58 -2.88 3.35
CA LEU A 191 -5.42 -3.59 4.63
C LEU A 191 -5.07 -5.05 4.37
N GLU A 192 -5.71 -5.70 3.38
CA GLU A 192 -5.38 -7.06 2.96
C GLU A 192 -3.94 -7.17 2.47
N LEU A 193 -3.44 -6.19 1.70
CA LEU A 193 -2.03 -6.12 1.31
C LEU A 193 -1.10 -6.09 2.53
N THR A 194 -1.47 -5.34 3.57
CA THR A 194 -0.70 -5.28 4.81
C THR A 194 -0.71 -6.62 5.53
N LEU A 195 -1.87 -7.22 5.70
CA LEU A 195 -2.02 -8.53 6.36
C LEU A 195 -1.23 -9.62 5.62
N ARG A 196 -1.30 -9.64 4.28
CA ARG A 196 -0.53 -10.57 3.45
C ARG A 196 0.98 -10.36 3.63
N THR A 197 1.44 -9.10 3.66
CA THR A 197 2.85 -8.80 3.93
C THR A 197 3.27 -9.29 5.30
N LEU A 198 2.50 -9.00 6.35
CA LEU A 198 2.75 -9.44 7.71
C LEU A 198 2.87 -10.97 7.80
N THR A 199 1.93 -11.69 7.20
CA THR A 199 1.94 -13.17 7.17
C THR A 199 3.19 -13.70 6.48
N ARG A 200 3.63 -13.09 5.37
CA ARG A 200 4.86 -13.48 4.66
C ARG A 200 6.11 -13.31 5.51
N PHE A 201 6.13 -12.30 6.36
CA PHE A 201 7.21 -12.04 7.30
C PHE A 201 7.01 -12.72 8.67
N GLY A 202 6.11 -13.70 8.77
CA GLY A 202 5.93 -14.55 9.95
C GLY A 202 5.07 -13.97 11.05
N ILE A 203 4.46 -12.80 10.86
CA ILE A 203 3.57 -12.15 11.84
C ILE A 203 2.18 -12.75 11.73
N ARG A 204 1.56 -12.99 12.89
CA ARG A 204 0.21 -13.53 13.01
C ARG A 204 -0.67 -12.58 13.82
N LEU A 205 -1.89 -12.44 13.37
CA LEU A 205 -2.94 -11.72 14.08
C LEU A 205 -4.30 -12.24 13.64
N ASP A 206 -5.29 -12.08 14.49
CA ASP A 206 -6.68 -12.43 14.16
C ASP A 206 -7.46 -11.16 13.86
N ARG A 207 -8.50 -11.30 13.02
CA ARG A 207 -9.43 -10.21 12.74
C ARG A 207 -10.85 -10.67 12.73
N GLU A 208 -11.73 -9.78 13.14
CA GLU A 208 -13.18 -9.96 13.10
C GLU A 208 -13.81 -8.72 12.45
N ALA A 209 -14.66 -8.92 11.45
CA ALA A 209 -15.37 -7.85 10.76
C ALA A 209 -16.84 -7.85 11.16
N PHE A 210 -17.37 -6.66 11.47
CA PHE A 210 -18.75 -6.45 11.89
C PHE A 210 -19.51 -5.65 10.82
N TYR A 211 -20.76 -6.02 10.57
CA TYR A 211 -21.60 -5.46 9.52
C TYR A 211 -22.93 -4.98 10.10
N ASP A 212 -23.28 -3.72 9.91
CA ASP A 212 -24.49 -3.11 10.50
C ASP A 212 -25.74 -3.27 9.62
N GLY A 213 -25.86 -4.32 8.82
CA GLY A 213 -27.07 -4.62 8.02
C GLY A 213 -27.51 -3.53 7.05
N GLY A 214 -26.60 -2.60 6.68
CA GLY A 214 -26.91 -1.49 5.77
C GLY A 214 -27.49 -0.25 6.45
N CYS A 215 -27.56 -0.18 7.76
CA CYS A 215 -27.92 1.05 8.47
C CYS A 215 -26.81 2.11 8.31
N GLY A 216 -27.21 3.38 8.11
CA GLY A 216 -26.25 4.49 8.01
C GLY A 216 -25.70 4.78 6.61
N GLY A 217 -26.37 4.33 5.54
CA GLY A 217 -26.01 4.68 4.15
C GLY A 217 -24.81 3.94 3.58
N ARG A 218 -24.33 2.90 4.24
CA ARG A 218 -23.23 2.05 3.75
C ARG A 218 -23.75 0.98 2.78
N LYS A 219 -22.91 0.62 1.81
CA LYS A 219 -23.23 -0.47 0.89
C LYS A 219 -23.27 -1.81 1.63
N PRO A 220 -24.21 -2.69 1.29
CA PRO A 220 -24.21 -4.06 1.76
C PRO A 220 -22.85 -4.73 1.51
N GLY A 221 -22.32 -5.45 2.50
CA GLY A 221 -21.01 -6.12 2.40
C GLY A 221 -19.79 -5.27 2.78
N THR A 222 -19.96 -3.98 3.13
CA THR A 222 -18.88 -3.18 3.71
C THR A 222 -18.94 -3.25 5.24
N PRO A 223 -17.87 -3.67 5.94
CA PRO A 223 -17.87 -3.71 7.38
C PRO A 223 -17.96 -2.31 7.99
N SER A 224 -18.74 -2.19 9.06
CA SER A 224 -18.83 -0.96 9.86
C SER A 224 -17.65 -0.82 10.82
N LYS A 225 -17.09 -1.96 11.22
CA LYS A 225 -15.99 -2.05 12.16
C LYS A 225 -15.17 -3.30 11.89
N ILE A 226 -13.85 -3.20 12.05
CA ILE A 226 -12.93 -4.33 12.08
C ILE A 226 -12.18 -4.29 13.41
N VAL A 227 -12.10 -5.44 14.07
CA VAL A 227 -11.31 -5.62 15.30
C VAL A 227 -10.15 -6.54 14.98
N PHE A 228 -8.94 -6.08 15.28
CA PHE A 228 -7.73 -6.86 15.15
C PHE A 228 -7.21 -7.24 16.53
N SER A 229 -7.03 -8.55 16.76
CA SER A 229 -6.36 -9.07 17.95
C SER A 229 -4.91 -9.37 17.59
N VAL A 230 -3.99 -8.60 18.14
CA VAL A 230 -2.57 -8.65 17.79
C VAL A 230 -1.78 -9.19 18.99
N PRO A 231 -1.32 -10.45 18.96
CA PRO A 231 -0.39 -10.96 19.95
C PRO A 231 0.90 -10.14 19.95
N GLY A 232 1.41 -9.84 21.14
CA GLY A 232 2.68 -9.14 21.30
C GLY A 232 3.89 -10.09 21.25
N GLY A 233 5.10 -9.53 21.38
CA GLY A 233 6.34 -10.29 21.44
C GLY A 233 6.69 -11.04 20.16
N GLN A 234 6.17 -10.60 19.02
CA GLN A 234 6.43 -11.25 17.73
C GLN A 234 7.68 -10.67 17.06
N GLU A 235 8.35 -11.53 16.33
CA GLU A 235 9.52 -11.18 15.54
C GLU A 235 9.24 -11.34 14.06
N TYR A 236 9.61 -10.33 13.26
CA TYR A 236 9.63 -10.45 11.81
C TYR A 236 10.71 -11.42 11.37
N ARG A 237 10.39 -12.27 10.41
CA ARG A 237 11.31 -13.24 9.82
C ARG A 237 11.67 -12.84 8.39
N PRO A 238 12.94 -12.96 7.98
CA PRO A 238 13.34 -12.71 6.61
C PRO A 238 12.49 -13.50 5.62
N SER A 239 12.17 -12.88 4.50
CA SER A 239 11.30 -13.49 3.49
C SER A 239 11.68 -13.06 2.09
N ASP A 240 11.58 -13.99 1.14
CA ASP A 240 11.70 -13.70 -0.28
C ASP A 240 10.32 -13.40 -0.84
N LEU A 241 10.21 -12.27 -1.53
CA LEU A 241 8.96 -11.77 -2.10
C LEU A 241 9.16 -11.32 -3.54
N PHE A 242 8.16 -11.59 -4.35
CA PHE A 242 8.02 -10.95 -5.65
C PHE A 242 7.09 -9.73 -5.51
N LEU A 243 7.57 -8.57 -5.91
CA LEU A 243 6.78 -7.34 -5.93
C LEU A 243 5.87 -7.34 -7.15
N ASP A 244 4.56 -7.30 -6.92
CA ASP A 244 3.58 -7.26 -8.00
C ASP A 244 3.77 -6.00 -8.86
N ALA A 245 3.42 -6.07 -10.14
CA ALA A 245 3.36 -4.88 -11.00
C ALA A 245 2.31 -3.89 -10.48
N ASP A 246 2.50 -2.61 -10.77
CA ASP A 246 1.66 -1.52 -10.27
C ASP A 246 0.37 -1.39 -11.09
N TRP A 247 -0.75 -1.82 -10.51
CA TRP A 247 -2.07 -1.67 -11.12
C TRP A 247 -2.53 -0.23 -11.25
N SER A 248 -2.09 0.68 -10.36
CA SER A 248 -2.41 2.10 -10.51
C SER A 248 -1.80 2.66 -11.80
N SER A 249 -0.52 2.37 -12.06
CA SER A 249 0.14 2.74 -13.32
C SER A 249 -0.46 2.01 -14.52
N ALA A 250 -0.74 0.70 -14.39
CA ALA A 250 -1.31 -0.12 -15.44
C ALA A 250 -2.68 0.38 -15.91
N ALA A 251 -3.50 0.89 -14.99
CA ALA A 251 -4.83 1.43 -15.30
C ALA A 251 -4.78 2.58 -16.31
N TYR A 252 -3.78 3.46 -16.21
CA TYR A 252 -3.62 4.55 -17.19
C TYR A 252 -3.38 4.03 -18.60
N PHE A 253 -2.54 3.01 -18.74
CA PHE A 253 -2.27 2.39 -20.05
C PHE A 253 -3.46 1.57 -20.55
N ALA A 254 -4.18 0.90 -19.67
CA ALA A 254 -5.39 0.15 -20.04
C ALA A 254 -6.46 1.10 -20.61
N VAL A 255 -6.71 2.23 -19.94
CA VAL A 255 -7.64 3.26 -20.43
C VAL A 255 -7.13 3.88 -21.72
N ALA A 256 -5.84 4.22 -21.83
CA ALA A 256 -5.26 4.75 -23.07
C ALA A 256 -5.45 3.78 -24.24
N GLY A 257 -5.27 2.46 -23.99
CA GLY A 257 -5.51 1.42 -24.97
C GLY A 257 -6.96 1.37 -25.45
N ALA A 258 -7.92 1.39 -24.53
CA ALA A 258 -9.33 1.38 -24.84
C ALA A 258 -9.75 2.64 -25.64
N VAL A 259 -9.35 3.82 -25.17
CA VAL A 259 -9.69 5.09 -25.82
C VAL A 259 -9.03 5.20 -27.20
N ALA A 260 -7.74 4.95 -27.32
CA ALA A 260 -7.04 5.10 -28.59
C ALA A 260 -7.51 4.08 -29.65
N SER A 261 -7.83 2.84 -29.25
CA SER A 261 -8.39 1.83 -30.15
C SER A 261 -9.82 2.13 -30.57
N SER A 262 -10.64 2.67 -29.67
CA SER A 262 -12.00 3.12 -30.01
C SER A 262 -12.00 4.24 -31.06
N LEU A 263 -10.97 5.09 -31.05
CA LEU A 263 -10.76 6.16 -32.03
C LEU A 263 -10.03 5.68 -33.29
N GLY A 264 -9.74 4.38 -33.43
CA GLY A 264 -9.04 3.80 -34.56
C GLY A 264 -7.58 4.24 -34.70
N ARG A 265 -6.94 4.68 -33.61
CA ARG A 265 -5.54 5.13 -33.60
C ARG A 265 -4.54 4.00 -33.45
N ILE A 266 -4.91 2.97 -32.72
CA ILE A 266 -4.14 1.75 -32.49
C ILE A 266 -5.08 0.54 -32.49
N GLU A 267 -4.55 -0.66 -32.61
CA GLU A 267 -5.34 -1.90 -32.48
C GLU A 267 -5.71 -2.20 -31.04
N GLY A 268 -4.84 -1.88 -30.09
CA GLY A 268 -5.01 -2.08 -28.67
C GLY A 268 -3.70 -1.98 -27.91
N ILE A 269 -3.75 -2.21 -26.60
CA ILE A 269 -2.56 -2.29 -25.74
C ILE A 269 -2.55 -3.63 -25.00
N THR A 270 -1.37 -4.24 -24.88
CA THR A 270 -1.15 -5.40 -24.02
C THR A 270 -0.29 -5.03 -22.83
N LEU A 271 -0.83 -5.17 -21.62
CA LEU A 271 -0.12 -5.07 -20.35
C LEU A 271 0.50 -6.43 -20.05
N ARG A 272 1.82 -6.49 -19.89
CA ARG A 272 2.53 -7.76 -19.66
C ARG A 272 2.87 -7.97 -18.20
N ASN A 273 2.93 -9.23 -17.79
CA ASN A 273 3.40 -9.66 -16.46
C ASN A 273 2.55 -9.10 -15.30
N MET A 274 1.26 -8.97 -15.52
CA MET A 274 0.31 -8.55 -14.51
C MET A 274 -0.11 -9.73 -13.63
N ARG A 275 -0.46 -9.46 -12.39
CA ARG A 275 -0.99 -10.45 -11.47
C ARG A 275 -2.43 -10.08 -11.11
N LEU A 276 -3.37 -11.00 -11.33
CA LEU A 276 -4.79 -10.79 -11.04
C LEU A 276 -5.17 -11.03 -9.56
N ASP A 277 -4.31 -11.70 -8.79
CA ASP A 277 -4.52 -11.96 -7.36
C ASP A 277 -3.66 -11.04 -6.45
N SER A 278 -3.28 -9.87 -6.96
CA SER A 278 -2.36 -8.97 -6.28
C SER A 278 -2.97 -8.24 -5.07
N LEU A 279 -4.29 -8.25 -4.91
CA LEU A 279 -5.05 -7.48 -3.93
C LEU A 279 -4.97 -5.95 -4.13
N GLN A 280 -4.39 -5.47 -5.22
CA GLN A 280 -4.42 -4.05 -5.55
C GLN A 280 -5.83 -3.69 -6.05
N ALA A 281 -6.49 -2.75 -5.36
CA ALA A 281 -7.87 -2.38 -5.66
C ALA A 281 -8.07 -1.85 -7.10
N ASP A 282 -7.01 -1.33 -7.69
CA ASP A 282 -7.02 -0.70 -9.01
C ASP A 282 -7.14 -1.70 -10.18
N GLU A 283 -6.99 -3.01 -9.91
CA GLU A 283 -7.35 -4.08 -10.85
C GLU A 283 -8.80 -3.96 -11.33
N LYS A 284 -9.68 -3.35 -10.52
CA LYS A 284 -11.08 -3.06 -10.87
C LYS A 284 -11.25 -2.30 -12.19
N ILE A 285 -10.21 -1.63 -12.68
CA ILE A 285 -10.23 -0.95 -13.98
C ILE A 285 -10.62 -1.89 -15.12
N LEU A 286 -10.27 -3.19 -15.03
CA LEU A 286 -10.60 -4.17 -16.06
C LEU A 286 -12.12 -4.39 -16.17
N ASP A 287 -12.82 -4.46 -15.04
CA ASP A 287 -14.29 -4.62 -15.03
C ASP A 287 -14.99 -3.36 -15.49
N ILE A 288 -14.45 -2.20 -15.14
CA ILE A 288 -14.97 -0.92 -15.62
C ILE A 288 -14.82 -0.83 -17.13
N LEU A 289 -13.66 -1.18 -17.69
CA LEU A 289 -13.44 -1.18 -19.13
C LEU A 289 -14.37 -2.15 -19.86
N ARG A 290 -14.58 -3.36 -19.31
CA ARG A 290 -15.58 -4.30 -19.86
C ARG A 290 -16.99 -3.72 -19.85
N SER A 291 -17.38 -3.04 -18.77
CA SER A 291 -18.70 -2.39 -18.69
C SER A 291 -18.88 -1.25 -19.70
N CYS A 292 -17.78 -0.57 -20.04
CA CYS A 292 -17.77 0.46 -21.10
C CYS A 292 -17.82 -0.13 -22.52
N GLY A 293 -17.74 -1.45 -22.68
CA GLY A 293 -17.74 -2.13 -23.97
C GLY A 293 -16.37 -2.33 -24.61
N ALA A 294 -15.29 -2.11 -23.86
CA ALA A 294 -13.97 -2.54 -24.30
C ALA A 294 -13.78 -4.06 -24.16
N ASP A 295 -13.06 -4.66 -25.09
CA ASP A 295 -12.65 -6.05 -25.00
C ASP A 295 -11.40 -6.17 -24.13
N VAL A 296 -11.50 -6.94 -23.07
CA VAL A 296 -10.38 -7.22 -22.15
C VAL A 296 -10.14 -8.73 -22.14
N SER A 297 -9.07 -9.16 -22.78
CA SER A 297 -8.64 -10.55 -22.80
C SER A 297 -7.45 -10.76 -21.87
N VAL A 298 -7.40 -11.95 -21.28
CA VAL A 298 -6.34 -12.38 -20.34
C VAL A 298 -5.74 -13.66 -20.89
N ALA A 299 -4.41 -13.70 -20.97
CA ALA A 299 -3.66 -14.88 -21.40
C ALA A 299 -2.47 -15.11 -20.46
N PRO A 300 -2.03 -16.35 -20.23
CA PRO A 300 -0.81 -16.63 -19.49
C PRO A 300 0.37 -15.88 -20.07
N ALA A 301 1.26 -15.38 -19.22
CA ALA A 301 2.49 -14.74 -19.66
C ALA A 301 3.54 -15.81 -20.02
N ASP A 302 4.22 -15.65 -21.15
CA ASP A 302 5.32 -16.52 -21.60
C ASP A 302 6.62 -16.23 -20.83
N VAL A 303 6.53 -16.11 -19.53
CA VAL A 303 7.71 -15.75 -18.71
C VAL A 303 8.12 -16.97 -17.91
N SER A 304 9.23 -17.59 -18.32
CA SER A 304 10.01 -18.42 -17.42
C SER A 304 10.70 -17.52 -16.39
N VAL A 305 9.98 -17.14 -15.35
CA VAL A 305 10.56 -16.38 -14.26
C VAL A 305 11.45 -17.33 -13.44
N ARG A 306 12.75 -17.07 -13.44
CA ARG A 306 13.68 -17.79 -12.57
C ARG A 306 13.39 -17.42 -11.12
N GLY A 307 13.01 -18.40 -10.33
CA GLY A 307 12.78 -18.27 -8.90
C GLY A 307 11.37 -18.72 -8.47
N ASP A 308 11.22 -18.99 -7.20
CA ASP A 308 9.97 -19.42 -6.56
C ASP A 308 8.89 -18.33 -6.65
N MET A 309 8.23 -18.26 -7.80
CA MET A 309 7.13 -17.36 -8.07
C MET A 309 5.82 -18.08 -7.79
N PRO A 310 5.15 -17.81 -6.68
CA PRO A 310 3.79 -18.28 -6.53
C PRO A 310 2.86 -17.34 -7.31
N GLY A 311 2.14 -17.92 -8.25
CA GLY A 311 1.09 -17.26 -9.01
C GLY A 311 1.42 -17.05 -10.48
N ASP A 312 0.40 -17.23 -11.30
CA ASP A 312 0.50 -17.11 -12.75
C ASP A 312 0.51 -15.64 -13.15
N LEU A 313 1.60 -15.19 -13.76
CA LEU A 313 1.63 -13.89 -14.41
C LEU A 313 0.78 -13.94 -15.67
N GLN A 314 0.08 -12.85 -15.96
CA GLN A 314 -0.85 -12.72 -17.06
C GLN A 314 -0.46 -11.59 -18.00
N ASN A 315 -0.74 -11.76 -19.28
CA ASN A 315 -0.77 -10.71 -20.29
C ASN A 315 -2.23 -10.28 -20.48
N ILE A 316 -2.50 -8.99 -20.35
CA ILE A 316 -3.84 -8.42 -20.43
C ILE A 316 -3.91 -7.50 -21.62
N SER A 317 -4.71 -7.89 -22.62
CA SER A 317 -4.92 -7.08 -23.81
C SER A 317 -6.23 -6.31 -23.71
N VAL A 318 -6.15 -5.00 -23.96
CA VAL A 318 -7.29 -4.09 -23.96
C VAL A 318 -7.46 -3.46 -25.33
N THR A 319 -8.65 -3.59 -25.91
CA THR A 319 -9.01 -3.01 -27.21
C THR A 319 -10.47 -2.59 -27.21
N ALA A 320 -10.82 -1.64 -28.04
CA ALA A 320 -12.19 -1.22 -28.33
C ALA A 320 -12.35 -0.87 -29.82
N THR A 321 -11.62 -1.57 -30.70
CA THR A 321 -11.53 -1.29 -32.14
C THR A 321 -12.90 -1.23 -32.79
N GLY A 322 -13.22 -0.11 -33.42
CA GLY A 322 -14.46 0.12 -34.13
C GLY A 322 -15.71 0.28 -33.23
N ARG A 323 -15.53 0.43 -31.94
CA ARG A 323 -16.62 0.59 -30.96
C ARG A 323 -16.55 1.95 -30.28
N ARG A 324 -17.72 2.51 -30.00
CA ARG A 324 -17.84 3.63 -29.06
C ARG A 324 -17.91 3.10 -27.65
N LEU A 325 -17.14 3.69 -26.76
CA LEU A 325 -17.20 3.39 -25.35
C LEU A 325 -18.49 3.95 -24.75
N LYS A 326 -19.12 3.20 -23.85
CA LYS A 326 -20.37 3.55 -23.20
C LYS A 326 -20.10 4.12 -21.80
N ALA A 327 -20.98 5.02 -21.36
CA ALA A 327 -20.98 5.51 -19.99
C ALA A 327 -21.06 4.36 -18.96
N PHE A 328 -20.51 4.61 -17.79
CA PHE A 328 -20.40 3.65 -16.69
C PHE A 328 -20.75 4.32 -15.36
N GLU A 329 -21.07 3.48 -14.37
CA GLU A 329 -21.21 3.89 -12.98
C GLU A 329 -20.23 3.10 -12.13
N VAL A 330 -19.50 3.77 -11.24
CA VAL A 330 -18.51 3.14 -10.38
C VAL A 330 -18.46 3.78 -9.01
N ASP A 331 -18.32 2.94 -7.99
CA ASP A 331 -17.95 3.37 -6.65
C ASP A 331 -16.45 3.21 -6.48
N ALA A 332 -15.74 4.32 -6.35
CA ALA A 332 -14.29 4.37 -6.19
C ALA A 332 -13.84 4.41 -4.71
N THR A 333 -14.73 4.17 -3.75
CA THR A 333 -14.43 4.20 -2.30
C THR A 333 -13.22 3.32 -1.94
N HIS A 334 -13.06 2.17 -2.60
CA HIS A 334 -11.98 1.23 -2.34
C HIS A 334 -10.81 1.32 -3.32
N CYS A 335 -10.95 2.09 -4.41
CA CYS A 335 -9.92 2.31 -5.43
C CYS A 335 -9.81 3.81 -5.79
N PRO A 336 -9.51 4.69 -4.82
CA PRO A 336 -9.50 6.13 -5.03
C PRO A 336 -8.46 6.60 -6.05
N ASP A 337 -7.37 5.85 -6.22
CA ASP A 337 -6.29 6.16 -7.15
C ASP A 337 -6.72 6.03 -8.62
N LEU A 338 -7.82 5.31 -8.91
CA LEU A 338 -8.42 5.26 -10.24
C LEU A 338 -9.19 6.53 -10.61
N PHE A 339 -9.60 7.37 -9.66
CA PHE A 339 -10.50 8.50 -9.94
C PHE A 339 -10.00 9.42 -11.08
N PRO A 340 -8.71 9.83 -11.12
CA PRO A 340 -8.24 10.70 -12.20
C PRO A 340 -8.37 10.06 -13.59
N ILE A 341 -8.00 8.76 -13.72
CA ILE A 341 -8.08 8.08 -15.02
C ILE A 341 -9.51 7.72 -15.41
N LEU A 342 -10.40 7.50 -14.44
CA LEU A 342 -11.83 7.32 -14.69
C LEU A 342 -12.49 8.58 -15.25
N ALA A 343 -12.08 9.77 -14.79
CA ALA A 343 -12.54 11.04 -15.36
C ALA A 343 -12.13 11.18 -16.84
N VAL A 344 -10.91 10.73 -17.19
CA VAL A 344 -10.47 10.70 -18.60
C VAL A 344 -11.30 9.69 -19.41
N LEU A 345 -11.53 8.49 -18.88
CA LEU A 345 -12.36 7.48 -19.54
C LEU A 345 -13.79 8.01 -19.78
N ALA A 346 -14.39 8.60 -18.75
CA ALA A 346 -15.75 9.17 -18.82
C ALA A 346 -15.89 10.24 -19.92
N ALA A 347 -14.87 11.09 -20.09
CA ALA A 347 -14.84 12.11 -21.13
C ALA A 347 -14.83 11.53 -22.57
N HIS A 348 -14.52 10.24 -22.74
CA HIS A 348 -14.50 9.55 -24.03
C HIS A 348 -15.62 8.52 -24.19
N CYS A 349 -16.54 8.44 -23.24
CA CYS A 349 -17.72 7.58 -23.30
C CYS A 349 -18.94 8.33 -23.79
N ASP A 350 -19.81 7.63 -24.55
CA ASP A 350 -21.12 8.17 -24.94
C ASP A 350 -22.10 8.06 -23.74
N GLY A 351 -22.67 9.16 -23.33
CA GLY A 351 -23.64 9.25 -22.22
C GLY A 351 -23.07 9.94 -21.00
N THR A 352 -23.72 9.75 -19.84
CA THR A 352 -23.30 10.33 -18.54
C THR A 352 -22.73 9.22 -17.66
N SER A 353 -21.49 9.39 -17.26
CA SER A 353 -20.81 8.51 -16.29
C SER A 353 -20.84 9.13 -14.91
#